data_a9496b2e203545309907ca7a8a319555
#
_entry.id   a9496b2e203545309907ca7a8a319555
#
_cell.length_a   1.000
_cell.length_b   1.000
_cell.length_c   1.000
_cell.angle_alpha   90.00
_cell.angle_beta   90.00
_cell.angle_gamma   90.00
#
_symmetry.space_group_name_H-M   'P 1'
#
loop_
_entity.id
_entity.type
_entity.pdbx_description
1 polymer ?
#
loop_
_entity_poly.entity_id
_entity_poly.type
_entity_poly.pdbx_seq_one_letter_code
_entity_poly.pdbx_strand_id
1 'polypeptide(L)'
;MKGFLLSVLMLLTSFSAFSSQELPLEYFIKHGDYLDLALSPSGKHIAARVQVDGRVFLVLLKTEDMSIVGGIRPQNNDIIHTVNWVNDERVVFEYAEKQTYLDSPIPTGELYAMNIDGSQRELIYGYRAGDQKTGSRISSKDDSKASQEIISFLDNDDDHILIVEYPWTKDGKFYYDRREKPALISRLNVYSGKKRKLEVLPYGSSSALANKFGDVKFMTWRDDNNVQHSAYRSN
;
A
#
# COMPACT_ATOMS: atom_id res chain seq x y z
N MET A 1 16.79 -50.94 -50.46
CA MET A 1 16.28 -49.57 -50.77
C MET A 1 15.09 -49.09 -49.91
N LYS A 2 14.17 -49.96 -49.47
CA LYS A 2 13.03 -49.52 -48.61
C LYS A 2 13.43 -49.05 -47.19
N GLY A 3 14.50 -49.56 -46.60
CA GLY A 3 14.94 -49.15 -45.27
C GLY A 3 15.65 -47.78 -45.20
N PHE A 4 16.30 -47.39 -46.29
CA PHE A 4 17.01 -46.08 -46.39
C PHE A 4 16.05 -44.91 -46.53
N LEU A 5 14.92 -45.09 -47.20
CA LEU A 5 13.89 -44.06 -47.34
C LEU A 5 13.18 -43.79 -46.00
N LEU A 6 12.97 -44.80 -45.16
CA LEU A 6 12.35 -44.65 -43.85
C LEU A 6 13.23 -43.88 -42.87
N SER A 7 14.56 -44.08 -42.91
CA SER A 7 15.54 -43.37 -42.07
C SER A 7 15.66 -41.88 -42.43
N VAL A 8 15.52 -41.54 -43.72
CA VAL A 8 15.56 -40.13 -44.19
C VAL A 8 14.29 -39.42 -43.82
N LEU A 9 13.13 -40.10 -43.78
CA LEU A 9 11.87 -39.51 -43.39
C LEU A 9 11.81 -39.22 -41.89
N MET A 10 12.47 -40.01 -41.01
CA MET A 10 12.57 -39.78 -39.58
C MET A 10 13.48 -38.61 -39.18
N LEU A 11 14.44 -38.25 -40.02
CA LEU A 11 15.35 -37.13 -39.82
C LEU A 11 14.74 -35.75 -40.13
N LEU A 12 13.63 -35.73 -40.90
CA LEU A 12 12.96 -34.48 -41.28
C LEU A 12 11.92 -33.98 -40.29
N THR A 13 11.62 -34.76 -39.22
CA THR A 13 10.60 -34.34 -38.20
C THR A 13 11.19 -33.70 -36.97
N SER A 14 12.51 -33.45 -36.90
CA SER A 14 13.17 -33.04 -35.63
C SER A 14 13.54 -31.57 -35.52
N PHE A 15 13.03 -30.69 -36.39
CA PHE A 15 13.27 -29.23 -36.27
C PHE A 15 11.97 -28.41 -36.12
N SER A 16 11.24 -28.68 -35.04
CA SER A 16 10.42 -27.63 -34.47
C SER A 16 11.33 -26.82 -33.53
N ALA A 17 12.15 -25.94 -34.11
CA ALA A 17 12.79 -24.91 -33.33
C ALA A 17 11.68 -24.08 -32.69
N PHE A 18 11.50 -24.21 -31.37
CA PHE A 18 10.79 -23.20 -30.59
C PHE A 18 11.56 -21.90 -30.76
N SER A 19 11.16 -21.08 -31.73
CA SER A 19 11.55 -19.69 -31.76
C SER A 19 11.04 -19.08 -30.46
N SER A 20 11.93 -18.87 -29.49
CA SER A 20 11.64 -18.00 -28.38
C SER A 20 11.38 -16.64 -29.02
N GLN A 21 10.12 -16.20 -29.03
CA GLN A 21 9.77 -14.89 -29.49
C GLN A 21 10.43 -13.92 -28.51
N GLU A 22 11.54 -13.31 -28.93
CA GLU A 22 12.18 -12.24 -28.16
C GLU A 22 11.17 -11.10 -28.08
N LEU A 23 10.70 -10.83 -26.85
CA LEU A 23 9.84 -9.68 -26.61
C LEU A 23 10.67 -8.41 -26.82
N PRO A 24 10.19 -7.46 -27.64
CA PRO A 24 10.87 -6.19 -27.86
C PRO A 24 11.14 -5.47 -26.53
N LEU A 25 12.26 -4.74 -26.46
CA LEU A 25 12.61 -3.96 -25.25
C LEU A 25 11.50 -3.00 -24.84
N GLU A 26 10.77 -2.44 -25.82
CA GLU A 26 9.62 -1.55 -25.62
C GLU A 26 8.51 -2.19 -24.79
N TYR A 27 8.39 -3.54 -24.84
CA TYR A 27 7.41 -4.26 -24.04
C TYR A 27 7.73 -4.20 -22.54
N PHE A 28 9.01 -4.15 -22.18
CA PHE A 28 9.46 -4.05 -20.78
C PHE A 28 9.53 -2.62 -20.27
N ILE A 29 9.65 -1.63 -21.13
CA ILE A 29 9.75 -0.21 -20.77
C ILE A 29 8.45 0.56 -20.95
N LYS A 30 7.47 -0.02 -21.66
CA LYS A 30 6.14 0.56 -21.78
C LYS A 30 5.41 0.40 -20.45
N HIS A 31 5.16 1.52 -19.77
CA HIS A 31 4.28 1.51 -18.61
C HIS A 31 2.91 1.01 -19.05
N GLY A 32 2.46 -0.10 -18.46
CA GLY A 32 1.09 -0.58 -18.68
C GLY A 32 0.09 0.43 -18.11
N ASP A 33 -1.13 0.42 -18.62
CA ASP A 33 -2.23 1.24 -18.08
C ASP A 33 -2.52 0.88 -16.63
N TYR A 34 -2.22 -0.36 -16.22
CA TYR A 34 -2.33 -0.86 -14.84
C TYR A 34 -0.96 -0.88 -14.19
N LEU A 35 -0.79 -0.15 -13.09
CA LEU A 35 0.46 -0.10 -12.33
C LEU A 35 0.54 -1.22 -11.31
N ASP A 36 -0.58 -1.53 -10.66
CA ASP A 36 -0.74 -2.68 -9.78
C ASP A 36 -2.22 -3.07 -9.63
N LEU A 37 -2.42 -4.29 -9.12
CA LEU A 37 -3.72 -4.90 -8.89
C LEU A 37 -3.69 -5.62 -7.54
N ALA A 38 -4.73 -5.43 -6.73
CA ALA A 38 -4.94 -6.13 -5.47
C ALA A 38 -6.32 -6.78 -5.44
N LEU A 39 -6.37 -8.09 -5.18
CA LEU A 39 -7.63 -8.81 -4.95
C LEU A 39 -8.15 -8.53 -3.54
N SER A 40 -9.48 -8.38 -3.41
CA SER A 40 -10.13 -8.37 -2.10
C SER A 40 -9.97 -9.74 -1.40
N PRO A 41 -10.13 -9.82 -0.07
CA PRO A 41 -9.96 -11.08 0.67
C PRO A 41 -10.77 -12.25 0.11
N SER A 42 -12.01 -12.03 -0.34
CA SER A 42 -12.83 -13.06 -0.98
C SER A 42 -12.52 -13.30 -2.46
N GLY A 43 -11.67 -12.46 -3.09
CA GLY A 43 -11.39 -12.51 -4.52
C GLY A 43 -12.52 -12.00 -5.42
N LYS A 44 -13.60 -11.43 -4.87
CA LYS A 44 -14.74 -10.92 -5.64
C LYS A 44 -14.52 -9.57 -6.28
N HIS A 45 -13.52 -8.83 -5.81
CA HIS A 45 -13.23 -7.48 -6.26
C HIS A 45 -11.74 -7.28 -6.50
N ILE A 46 -11.42 -6.34 -7.37
CA ILE A 46 -10.05 -5.90 -7.67
C ILE A 46 -9.95 -4.42 -7.40
N ALA A 47 -8.95 -4.01 -6.63
CA ALA A 47 -8.49 -2.63 -6.58
C ALA A 47 -7.32 -2.47 -7.56
N ALA A 48 -7.45 -1.53 -8.49
CA ALA A 48 -6.46 -1.28 -9.52
C ALA A 48 -5.95 0.16 -9.46
N ARG A 49 -4.62 0.35 -9.51
CA ARG A 49 -4.05 1.66 -9.83
C ARG A 49 -3.86 1.73 -11.35
N VAL A 50 -4.56 2.66 -11.95
CA VAL A 50 -4.61 2.78 -13.43
C VAL A 50 -4.02 4.13 -13.84
N GLN A 51 -3.08 4.11 -14.78
CA GLN A 51 -2.48 5.31 -15.32
C GLN A 51 -3.20 5.74 -16.60
N VAL A 52 -3.76 6.96 -16.58
CA VAL A 52 -4.40 7.57 -17.75
C VAL A 52 -3.89 9.01 -17.86
N ASP A 53 -3.34 9.37 -19.01
CA ASP A 53 -2.83 10.72 -19.31
C ASP A 53 -1.85 11.24 -18.24
N GLY A 54 -0.95 10.36 -17.75
CA GLY A 54 0.06 10.70 -16.76
C GLY A 54 -0.46 10.87 -15.33
N ARG A 55 -1.73 10.55 -15.08
CA ARG A 55 -2.36 10.53 -13.74
C ARG A 55 -2.66 9.12 -13.30
N VAL A 56 -2.55 8.85 -12.01
CA VAL A 56 -2.85 7.54 -11.44
C VAL A 56 -4.15 7.58 -10.66
N PHE A 57 -5.11 6.78 -11.11
CA PHE A 57 -6.46 6.63 -10.57
C PHE A 57 -6.52 5.37 -9.71
N LEU A 58 -7.46 5.34 -8.76
CA LEU A 58 -7.93 4.11 -8.15
C LEU A 58 -9.23 3.70 -8.83
N VAL A 59 -9.29 2.46 -9.30
CA VAL A 59 -10.49 1.86 -9.88
C VAL A 59 -10.82 0.58 -9.12
N LEU A 60 -12.06 0.43 -8.71
CA LEU A 60 -12.57 -0.76 -8.02
C LEU A 60 -13.50 -1.53 -8.97
N LEU A 61 -13.21 -2.81 -9.20
CA LEU A 61 -13.84 -3.65 -10.20
C LEU A 61 -14.43 -4.91 -9.56
N LYS A 62 -15.50 -5.46 -10.13
CA LYS A 62 -15.88 -6.85 -9.88
C LYS A 62 -14.98 -7.79 -10.63
N THR A 63 -14.60 -8.90 -10.02
CA THR A 63 -13.77 -9.93 -10.66
C THR A 63 -14.55 -10.69 -11.75
N GLU A 64 -15.89 -10.84 -11.56
CA GLU A 64 -16.75 -11.65 -12.42
C GLU A 64 -16.84 -11.12 -13.85
N ASP A 65 -17.04 -9.82 -14.02
CA ASP A 65 -17.34 -9.19 -15.29
C ASP A 65 -16.48 -7.94 -15.59
N MET A 66 -15.53 -7.63 -14.71
CA MET A 66 -14.66 -6.44 -14.77
C MET A 66 -15.42 -5.11 -14.77
N SER A 67 -16.68 -5.11 -14.31
CA SER A 67 -17.46 -3.88 -14.18
C SER A 67 -16.93 -3.00 -13.06
N ILE A 68 -16.90 -1.68 -13.29
CA ILE A 68 -16.47 -0.69 -12.30
C ILE A 68 -17.58 -0.52 -11.26
N VAL A 69 -17.22 -0.68 -9.99
CA VAL A 69 -18.14 -0.47 -8.84
C VAL A 69 -17.83 0.82 -8.09
N GLY A 70 -16.61 1.33 -8.19
CA GLY A 70 -16.20 2.57 -7.56
C GLY A 70 -14.82 3.00 -7.99
N GLY A 71 -14.32 4.09 -7.40
CA GLY A 71 -12.98 4.56 -7.68
C GLY A 71 -12.76 6.01 -7.29
N ILE A 72 -11.53 6.48 -7.50
CA ILE A 72 -11.10 7.86 -7.21
C ILE A 72 -10.31 8.41 -8.37
N ARG A 73 -10.73 9.60 -8.79
CA ARG A 73 -9.94 10.48 -9.64
C ARG A 73 -9.25 11.52 -8.74
N PRO A 74 -7.92 11.45 -8.53
CA PRO A 74 -7.21 12.46 -7.78
C PRO A 74 -7.35 13.84 -8.41
N GLN A 75 -7.33 14.88 -7.57
CA GLN A 75 -7.34 16.27 -8.02
C GLN A 75 -5.92 16.82 -8.02
N ASN A 76 -5.72 17.95 -8.72
CA ASN A 76 -4.43 18.64 -8.80
C ASN A 76 -3.29 17.72 -9.29
N ASN A 77 -2.17 17.75 -8.60
CA ASN A 77 -0.98 16.96 -8.87
C ASN A 77 -0.91 15.66 -8.03
N ASP A 78 -2.00 15.35 -7.32
CA ASP A 78 -2.06 14.13 -6.52
C ASP A 78 -2.20 12.90 -7.41
N ILE A 79 -1.58 11.82 -7.00
CA ILE A 79 -1.73 10.49 -7.60
C ILE A 79 -2.05 9.48 -6.49
N ILE A 80 -2.72 8.39 -6.83
CA ILE A 80 -2.84 7.25 -5.92
C ILE A 80 -1.48 6.57 -5.82
N HIS A 81 -0.92 6.54 -4.60
CA HIS A 81 0.40 5.98 -4.33
C HIS A 81 0.34 4.50 -3.96
N THR A 82 -0.55 4.15 -3.02
CA THR A 82 -0.79 2.77 -2.59
C THR A 82 -2.28 2.52 -2.45
N VAL A 83 -2.70 1.26 -2.57
CA VAL A 83 -4.04 0.80 -2.23
C VAL A 83 -3.98 -0.61 -1.65
N ASN A 84 -4.74 -0.84 -0.59
CA ASN A 84 -4.85 -2.13 0.08
C ASN A 84 -6.27 -2.39 0.54
N TRP A 85 -6.70 -3.64 0.50
CA TRP A 85 -7.96 -4.09 1.08
C TRP A 85 -7.82 -4.26 2.58
N VAL A 86 -8.82 -3.77 3.32
CA VAL A 86 -8.97 -4.07 4.75
C VAL A 86 -9.91 -5.27 4.90
N ASN A 87 -11.02 -5.22 4.16
CA ASN A 87 -12.03 -6.27 4.07
C ASN A 87 -12.63 -6.24 2.65
N ASP A 88 -13.70 -7.02 2.38
CA ASP A 88 -14.31 -7.09 1.05
C ASP A 88 -15.08 -5.82 0.63
N GLU A 89 -15.32 -4.89 1.56
CA GLU A 89 -16.14 -3.71 1.34
C GLU A 89 -15.34 -2.40 1.46
N ARG A 90 -14.10 -2.45 1.96
CA ARG A 90 -13.34 -1.24 2.28
C ARG A 90 -11.86 -1.34 1.90
N VAL A 91 -11.37 -0.28 1.28
CA VAL A 91 -9.96 -0.09 0.95
C VAL A 91 -9.37 1.07 1.75
N VAL A 92 -8.06 0.96 2.05
CA VAL A 92 -7.22 2.07 2.49
C VAL A 92 -6.23 2.42 1.39
N PHE A 93 -5.93 3.71 1.23
CA PHE A 93 -5.03 4.19 0.19
C PHE A 93 -4.30 5.45 0.63
N GLU A 94 -3.17 5.71 -0.02
CA GLU A 94 -2.40 6.94 0.14
C GLU A 94 -2.37 7.75 -1.14
N TYR A 95 -2.27 9.06 -0.97
CA TYR A 95 -1.86 9.95 -2.04
C TYR A 95 -0.36 10.20 -2.00
N ALA A 96 0.23 10.43 -3.17
CA ALA A 96 1.51 11.09 -3.31
C ALA A 96 1.36 12.32 -4.20
N GLU A 97 2.17 13.34 -3.91
CA GLU A 97 2.20 14.58 -4.67
C GLU A 97 3.28 14.49 -5.75
N LYS A 98 2.89 14.68 -7.01
CA LYS A 98 3.82 14.77 -8.14
C LYS A 98 4.39 16.17 -8.21
N GLN A 99 5.68 16.30 -7.96
CA GLN A 99 6.41 17.58 -8.10
C GLN A 99 7.17 17.60 -9.41
N THR A 100 7.10 18.74 -10.13
CA THR A 100 7.64 18.87 -11.50
C THR A 100 9.16 18.68 -11.59
N TYR A 101 9.87 18.87 -10.46
CA TYR A 101 11.33 18.80 -10.38
C TYR A 101 11.87 17.52 -9.75
N LEU A 102 10.96 16.58 -9.39
CA LEU A 102 11.32 15.28 -8.83
C LEU A 102 10.86 14.16 -9.75
N ASP A 103 11.73 13.17 -9.95
CA ASP A 103 11.42 11.98 -10.75
C ASP A 103 10.40 11.07 -10.07
N SER A 104 10.37 11.07 -8.73
CA SER A 104 9.46 10.26 -7.95
C SER A 104 8.47 11.12 -7.16
N PRO A 105 7.18 10.74 -7.13
CA PRO A 105 6.18 11.40 -6.30
C PRO A 105 6.50 11.26 -4.82
N ILE A 106 6.17 12.28 -4.03
CA ILE A 106 6.37 12.29 -2.57
C ILE A 106 5.09 11.79 -1.88
N PRO A 107 5.11 10.66 -1.14
CA PRO A 107 3.99 10.22 -0.34
C PRO A 107 3.58 11.28 0.68
N THR A 108 2.28 11.49 0.86
CA THR A 108 1.78 12.47 1.84
C THR A 108 1.88 11.97 3.28
N GLY A 109 2.01 10.65 3.48
CA GLY A 109 1.99 10.01 4.81
C GLY A 109 0.60 9.97 5.44
N GLU A 110 -0.43 10.34 4.68
CA GLU A 110 -1.82 10.35 5.11
C GLU A 110 -2.56 9.13 4.58
N LEU A 111 -3.30 8.45 5.46
CA LEU A 111 -4.16 7.33 5.08
C LEU A 111 -5.59 7.79 4.88
N TYR A 112 -6.12 7.43 3.76
CA TYR A 112 -7.53 7.56 3.41
C TYR A 112 -8.18 6.18 3.38
N ALA A 113 -9.48 6.13 3.64
CA ALA A 113 -10.28 4.92 3.46
C ALA A 113 -11.57 5.25 2.73
N MET A 114 -12.09 4.29 1.97
CA MET A 114 -13.41 4.40 1.37
C MET A 114 -14.03 3.03 1.13
N ASN A 115 -15.36 2.99 1.02
CA ASN A 115 -16.08 1.79 0.64
C ASN A 115 -15.92 1.51 -0.87
N ILE A 116 -16.19 0.27 -1.24
CA ILE A 116 -16.07 -0.22 -2.62
C ILE A 116 -16.91 0.59 -3.62
N ASP A 117 -18.07 1.11 -3.20
CA ASP A 117 -18.96 1.96 -4.01
C ASP A 117 -18.52 3.42 -4.08
N GLY A 118 -17.36 3.77 -3.48
CA GLY A 118 -16.84 5.13 -3.38
C GLY A 118 -17.42 5.96 -2.23
N SER A 119 -18.37 5.40 -1.47
CA SER A 119 -18.94 6.08 -0.30
C SER A 119 -18.00 6.10 0.91
N GLN A 120 -18.33 6.87 1.94
CA GLN A 120 -17.59 7.00 3.19
C GLN A 120 -16.08 7.23 2.99
N ARG A 121 -15.74 8.05 2.00
CA ARG A 121 -14.34 8.44 1.77
C ARG A 121 -13.90 9.43 2.83
N GLU A 122 -12.93 9.03 3.62
CA GLU A 122 -12.44 9.82 4.74
C GLU A 122 -10.92 9.76 4.87
N LEU A 123 -10.32 10.87 5.33
CA LEU A 123 -8.95 10.89 5.84
C LEU A 123 -8.98 10.29 7.25
N ILE A 124 -8.39 9.11 7.42
CA ILE A 124 -8.44 8.35 8.67
C ILE A 124 -7.17 8.52 9.53
N TYR A 125 -6.06 8.97 8.92
CA TYR A 125 -4.79 9.20 9.61
C TYR A 125 -3.96 10.27 8.90
N GLY A 126 -3.26 11.11 9.67
CA GLY A 126 -2.30 12.08 9.17
C GLY A 126 -2.45 13.47 9.81
N TYR A 127 -1.58 14.38 9.41
CA TYR A 127 -1.49 15.70 10.05
C TYR A 127 -2.70 16.61 9.76
N ARG A 128 -3.49 16.35 8.72
CA ARG A 128 -4.72 17.06 8.38
C ARG A 128 -5.99 16.37 8.89
N ALA A 129 -5.88 15.19 9.54
CA ALA A 129 -7.04 14.43 9.96
C ALA A 129 -7.90 15.18 11.01
N GLY A 130 -7.26 15.97 11.87
CA GLY A 130 -7.93 16.81 12.86
C GLY A 130 -8.69 18.01 12.29
N ASP A 131 -8.33 18.47 11.08
CA ASP A 131 -8.91 19.63 10.44
C ASP A 131 -10.25 19.33 9.74
N GLN A 132 -10.57 18.05 9.52
CA GLN A 132 -11.85 17.64 8.95
C GLN A 132 -12.97 17.81 9.98
N LYS A 133 -13.55 19.01 10.02
CA LYS A 133 -14.77 19.29 10.78
C LYS A 133 -15.95 18.60 10.10
N THR A 134 -16.21 17.34 10.45
CA THR A 134 -17.56 16.80 10.26
C THR A 134 -18.48 17.56 11.18
N GLY A 135 -19.63 18.03 10.68
CA GLY A 135 -20.55 18.92 11.42
C GLY A 135 -21.14 18.39 12.73
N SER A 136 -20.56 17.38 13.31
CA SER A 136 -20.86 16.81 14.63
C SER A 136 -19.73 17.14 15.60
N ARG A 137 -20.04 17.82 16.69
CA ARG A 137 -19.12 18.25 17.76
C ARG A 137 -18.56 17.11 18.63
N ILE A 138 -18.80 15.84 18.32
CA ILE A 138 -18.65 14.73 19.27
C ILE A 138 -17.38 13.89 19.03
N SER A 139 -16.65 14.05 17.92
CA SER A 139 -15.42 13.29 17.70
C SER A 139 -14.46 14.09 16.81
N SER A 140 -13.49 14.74 17.46
CA SER A 140 -12.31 15.20 16.74
C SER A 140 -11.43 13.98 16.43
N LYS A 141 -11.09 13.76 15.17
CA LYS A 141 -9.98 12.87 14.81
C LYS A 141 -8.70 13.53 15.33
N ASP A 142 -7.82 12.74 15.92
CA ASP A 142 -6.52 13.25 16.35
C ASP A 142 -5.68 13.59 15.12
N ASP A 143 -5.18 14.83 15.05
CA ASP A 143 -4.15 15.18 14.09
C ASP A 143 -2.85 14.45 14.49
N SER A 144 -2.38 13.56 13.64
CA SER A 144 -1.14 12.84 13.88
C SER A 144 0.01 13.54 13.18
N LYS A 145 0.81 14.29 13.95
CA LYS A 145 2.10 14.81 13.46
C LYS A 145 3.12 13.69 13.46
N ALA A 146 2.92 12.72 12.58
CA ALA A 146 3.70 11.51 12.46
C ALA A 146 3.61 10.93 11.05
N SER A 147 4.64 10.24 10.61
CA SER A 147 4.59 9.32 9.48
C SER A 147 4.06 7.97 9.95
N GLN A 148 3.61 7.12 9.04
CA GLN A 148 3.08 5.81 9.39
C GLN A 148 3.53 4.73 8.39
N GLU A 149 3.44 3.48 8.83
CA GLU A 149 3.62 2.27 8.04
C GLU A 149 2.59 1.23 8.47
N ILE A 150 1.85 0.65 7.52
CA ILE A 150 0.90 -0.43 7.82
C ILE A 150 1.67 -1.73 7.97
N ILE A 151 1.50 -2.42 9.10
CA ILE A 151 2.20 -3.68 9.40
C ILE A 151 1.29 -4.90 9.47
N SER A 152 -0.04 -4.72 9.50
CA SER A 152 -1.02 -5.83 9.41
C SER A 152 -2.41 -5.31 9.08
N PHE A 153 -3.17 -6.10 8.30
CA PHE A 153 -4.58 -5.86 7.97
C PHE A 153 -5.55 -6.68 8.84
N LEU A 154 -5.07 -7.45 9.80
CA LEU A 154 -5.83 -8.14 10.83
C LEU A 154 -6.96 -9.04 10.27
N ASP A 155 -6.62 -10.23 9.74
CA ASP A 155 -7.59 -11.19 9.16
C ASP A 155 -8.84 -11.49 10.02
N ASN A 156 -8.78 -11.20 11.32
CA ASN A 156 -9.85 -11.43 12.29
C ASN A 156 -10.54 -10.14 12.79
N ASP A 157 -10.29 -9.00 12.11
CA ASP A 157 -10.83 -7.70 12.52
C ASP A 157 -11.02 -6.77 11.31
N ASP A 158 -12.20 -6.79 10.78
CA ASP A 158 -12.58 -6.05 9.57
C ASP A 158 -12.60 -4.52 9.74
N ASP A 159 -12.50 -4.03 10.97
CA ASP A 159 -12.62 -2.60 11.28
C ASP A 159 -11.26 -1.91 11.51
N HIS A 160 -10.20 -2.67 11.68
CA HIS A 160 -8.92 -2.09 12.11
C HIS A 160 -7.74 -2.61 11.29
N ILE A 161 -6.68 -1.79 11.32
CA ILE A 161 -5.35 -2.15 10.84
C ILE A 161 -4.32 -1.87 11.94
N LEU A 162 -3.15 -2.50 11.87
CA LEU A 162 -2.01 -2.14 12.69
C LEU A 162 -1.06 -1.25 11.91
N ILE A 163 -0.64 -0.16 12.54
CA ILE A 163 0.34 0.77 12.00
C ILE A 163 1.50 0.96 12.97
N VAL A 164 2.69 1.20 12.43
CA VAL A 164 3.79 1.84 13.16
C VAL A 164 3.71 3.32 12.89
N GLU A 165 3.71 4.12 13.95
CA GLU A 165 3.73 5.58 13.88
C GLU A 165 5.13 6.09 14.23
N TYR A 166 5.60 7.07 13.47
CA TYR A 166 6.89 7.73 13.68
C TYR A 166 6.65 9.21 13.99
N PRO A 167 6.55 9.57 15.30
CA PRO A 167 6.20 10.93 15.70
C PRO A 167 7.22 11.96 15.25
N TRP A 168 6.75 13.04 14.66
CA TRP A 168 7.60 14.12 14.19
C TRP A 168 8.15 14.97 15.33
N THR A 169 9.35 15.51 15.15
CA THR A 169 9.94 16.47 16.07
C THR A 169 9.53 17.88 15.67
N LYS A 170 9.07 18.67 16.64
CA LYS A 170 8.73 20.08 16.45
C LYS A 170 9.99 20.93 16.59
N ASP A 171 10.25 21.76 15.60
CA ASP A 171 11.34 22.73 15.60
C ASP A 171 10.80 24.12 15.18
N GLY A 172 10.71 25.03 16.14
CA GLY A 172 10.03 26.31 15.94
C GLY A 172 8.54 26.14 15.57
N LYS A 173 8.18 26.55 14.36
CA LYS A 173 6.80 26.44 13.81
C LYS A 173 6.60 25.19 12.96
N PHE A 174 7.65 24.44 12.64
CA PHE A 174 7.63 23.32 11.71
C PHE A 174 7.75 21.98 12.41
N TYR A 175 7.35 20.92 11.71
CA TYR A 175 7.46 19.54 12.15
C TYR A 175 8.31 18.77 11.13
N TYR A 176 9.18 17.89 11.62
CA TYR A 176 10.12 17.12 10.82
C TYR A 176 10.13 15.66 11.24
N ASP A 177 10.15 14.76 10.26
CA ASP A 177 10.36 13.33 10.48
C ASP A 177 11.85 13.04 10.67
N ARG A 178 12.35 13.33 11.88
CA ARG A 178 13.76 13.10 12.24
C ARG A 178 14.00 11.76 12.92
N ARG A 179 12.95 11.00 13.18
CA ARG A 179 13.04 9.72 13.92
C ARG A 179 13.70 9.83 15.30
N GLU A 180 13.64 10.98 15.94
CA GLU A 180 14.23 11.25 17.25
C GLU A 180 13.37 10.71 18.39
N LYS A 181 12.06 10.54 18.17
CA LYS A 181 11.12 10.02 19.15
C LYS A 181 10.89 8.53 18.94
N PRO A 182 10.67 7.75 20.02
CA PRO A 182 10.30 6.36 19.91
C PRO A 182 9.13 6.14 18.96
N ALA A 183 9.21 5.11 18.12
CA ALA A 183 8.10 4.70 17.26
C ALA A 183 7.01 4.03 18.11
N LEU A 184 5.78 4.07 17.63
CA LEU A 184 4.61 3.56 18.34
C LEU A 184 3.89 2.53 17.46
N ILE A 185 3.45 1.42 18.06
CA ILE A 185 2.51 0.52 17.40
C ILE A 185 1.11 0.91 17.85
N SER A 186 0.24 1.16 16.90
CA SER A 186 -1.14 1.55 17.14
C SER A 186 -2.12 0.73 16.30
N ARG A 187 -3.29 0.46 16.87
CA ARG A 187 -4.46 -0.10 16.17
C ARG A 187 -5.32 1.06 15.71
N LEU A 188 -5.53 1.18 14.41
CA LEU A 188 -6.27 2.26 13.76
C LEU A 188 -7.59 1.72 13.20
N ASN A 189 -8.71 2.32 13.62
CA ASN A 189 -10.02 2.01 13.07
C ASN A 189 -10.21 2.71 11.71
N VAL A 190 -10.48 1.92 10.66
CA VAL A 190 -10.53 2.41 9.27
C VAL A 190 -11.83 3.13 8.92
N TYR A 191 -12.84 3.08 9.77
CA TYR A 191 -14.12 3.79 9.60
C TYR A 191 -14.14 5.13 10.32
N SER A 192 -13.54 5.20 11.50
CA SER A 192 -13.62 6.40 12.36
C SER A 192 -12.31 7.19 12.47
N GLY A 193 -11.17 6.59 12.04
CA GLY A 193 -9.85 7.16 12.26
C GLY A 193 -9.40 7.17 13.74
N LYS A 194 -10.19 6.55 14.65
CA LYS A 194 -9.77 6.42 16.05
C LYS A 194 -8.63 5.44 16.18
N LYS A 195 -7.64 5.79 16.97
CA LYS A 195 -6.47 4.93 17.20
C LYS A 195 -6.29 4.60 18.68
N ARG A 196 -5.74 3.43 18.92
CA ARG A 196 -5.32 2.96 20.23
C ARG A 196 -3.87 2.55 20.20
N LYS A 197 -3.03 3.24 20.96
CA LYS A 197 -1.63 2.86 21.15
C LYS A 197 -1.56 1.50 21.83
N LEU A 198 -0.78 0.58 21.29
CA LEU A 198 -0.55 -0.75 21.82
C LEU A 198 0.82 -0.88 22.46
N GLU A 199 1.88 -0.39 21.80
CA GLU A 199 3.25 -0.57 22.23
C GLU A 199 4.11 0.65 21.86
N VAL A 200 5.16 0.88 22.64
CA VAL A 200 6.21 1.87 22.35
C VAL A 200 7.47 1.09 22.00
N LEU A 201 8.01 1.34 20.83
CA LEU A 201 9.26 0.73 20.38
C LEU A 201 10.47 1.50 20.92
N PRO A 202 11.65 0.86 21.03
CA PRO A 202 12.79 1.46 21.75
C PRO A 202 13.32 2.76 21.11
N TYR A 203 13.28 2.86 19.76
CA TYR A 203 13.86 3.99 19.02
C TYR A 203 12.94 4.47 17.90
N GLY A 204 13.14 5.69 17.44
CA GLY A 204 12.42 6.23 16.28
C GLY A 204 12.78 5.54 14.96
N SER A 205 13.96 4.92 14.90
CA SER A 205 14.41 4.07 13.79
C SER A 205 13.83 2.65 13.80
N SER A 206 13.00 2.32 14.82
CA SER A 206 12.42 0.98 14.94
C SER A 206 11.41 0.70 13.86
N SER A 207 11.49 -0.49 13.26
CA SER A 207 10.48 -1.06 12.34
C SER A 207 9.98 -2.37 12.93
N ALA A 208 8.77 -2.74 12.66
CA ALA A 208 8.15 -3.94 13.20
C ALA A 208 7.42 -4.73 12.10
N LEU A 209 7.41 -6.06 12.24
CA LEU A 209 6.61 -6.96 11.41
C LEU A 209 5.60 -7.68 12.30
N ALA A 210 4.36 -7.65 11.91
CA ALA A 210 3.29 -8.39 12.55
C ALA A 210 2.81 -9.52 11.63
N ASN A 211 2.26 -10.58 12.23
CA ASN A 211 1.53 -11.56 11.45
C ASN A 211 0.13 -11.02 11.07
N LYS A 212 -0.62 -11.77 10.28
CA LYS A 212 -1.96 -11.40 9.82
C LYS A 212 -3.01 -11.28 10.95
N PHE A 213 -2.72 -11.74 12.15
CA PHE A 213 -3.58 -11.59 13.33
C PHE A 213 -3.18 -10.42 14.23
N GLY A 214 -2.12 -9.70 13.86
CA GLY A 214 -1.64 -8.54 14.60
C GLY A 214 -0.62 -8.84 15.68
N ASP A 215 -0.12 -10.06 15.79
CA ASP A 215 0.98 -10.35 16.71
C ASP A 215 2.29 -9.81 16.13
N VAL A 216 2.90 -8.87 16.83
CA VAL A 216 4.22 -8.35 16.47
C VAL A 216 5.26 -9.42 16.80
N LYS A 217 5.89 -9.98 15.77
CA LYS A 217 6.84 -11.10 15.91
C LYS A 217 8.29 -10.70 15.75
N PHE A 218 8.55 -9.67 14.96
CA PHE A 218 9.91 -9.27 14.65
C PHE A 218 10.03 -7.75 14.68
N MET A 219 11.14 -7.24 15.19
CA MET A 219 11.47 -5.83 15.07
C MET A 219 12.95 -5.63 14.82
N THR A 220 13.28 -4.52 14.19
CA THR A 220 14.64 -4.02 14.00
C THR A 220 14.73 -2.58 14.46
N TRP A 221 15.90 -2.15 14.90
CA TRP A 221 16.18 -0.74 15.23
C TRP A 221 17.66 -0.44 15.10
N ARG A 222 18.00 0.84 15.08
CA ARG A 222 19.37 1.31 15.26
C ARG A 222 19.47 2.04 16.59
N ASP A 223 20.50 1.73 17.34
CA ASP A 223 20.80 2.43 18.59
C ASP A 223 21.52 3.77 18.34
N ASP A 224 21.85 4.49 19.42
CA ASP A 224 22.50 5.80 19.36
C ASP A 224 23.91 5.72 18.78
N ASN A 225 24.55 4.56 18.75
CA ASN A 225 25.83 4.28 18.10
C ASN A 225 25.68 3.85 16.63
N ASN A 226 24.45 3.93 16.07
CA ASN A 226 24.10 3.50 14.73
C ASN A 226 24.32 1.99 14.47
N VAL A 227 24.35 1.16 15.54
CA VAL A 227 24.42 -0.29 15.45
C VAL A 227 23.01 -0.82 15.19
N GLN A 228 22.86 -1.68 14.18
CA GLN A 228 21.59 -2.31 13.87
C GLN A 228 21.35 -3.53 14.77
N HIS A 229 20.19 -3.56 15.38
CA HIS A 229 19.69 -4.65 16.21
C HIS A 229 18.45 -5.28 15.60
N SER A 230 18.19 -6.52 15.98
CA SER A 230 16.95 -7.22 15.66
C SER A 230 16.51 -8.08 16.83
N ALA A 231 15.21 -8.21 17.02
CA ALA A 231 14.62 -9.07 18.03
C ALA A 231 13.44 -9.84 17.45
N TYR A 232 13.30 -11.08 17.92
CA TYR A 232 12.15 -11.93 17.61
C TYR A 232 11.42 -12.25 18.92
N ARG A 233 10.09 -12.10 18.90
CA ARG A 233 9.24 -12.48 20.03
C ARG A 233 8.76 -13.91 19.83
N SER A 234 9.33 -14.84 20.60
CA SER A 234 8.74 -16.19 20.75
C SER A 234 7.43 -16.10 21.52
N ASN A 235 6.52 -17.02 21.22
CA ASN A 235 5.27 -17.16 22.00
C ASN A 235 5.56 -17.60 23.42
#